data_8add2ed5f7f32d3a6755da059effb804
#
_entry.id   8add2ed5f7f32d3a6755da059effb804
#
_cell.length_a   1.000
_cell.length_b   1.000
_cell.length_c   1.000
_cell.angle_alpha   90.00
_cell.angle_beta   90.00
_cell.angle_gamma   90.00
#
_symmetry.space_group_name_H-M   'P 1'
#
loop_
_entity.id
_entity.type
_entity.pdbx_description
1 polymer ?
#
loop_
_entity_poly.entity_id
_entity_poly.type
_entity_poly.pdbx_seq_one_letter_code
_entity_poly.pdbx_strand_id
1 'polypeptide(L)'
;MTQFTQNTAMPSSLWQYWRGLSGWNFYFLVKFGLLWAGYLNFHPLLNLVFAAFLLMPLPRYSLHRLRHWIALPIGFALFWHDTWLPGPESIMSQGSQVAGFSTDYLIDLVTRFINWQMIGAIFVLLVAWLFLSQWIRITVFVVAILLWLNVLTLAGPSFSLWPAGQPTTTVTTTGGNAAATVAATGGAPVVGDMPAQTAPPTTANLNAWLNNFYNAEAKRKSTFPSSLPADAQPFELLVINICSLSWSDIEAAGLMSHPLWSHFDIEFKNFNSATSYSGPAAIRLLRASCGQTSHTNLYQPANNDCYLFDNLSKLGFTQHLMMGHNGQFGGFLKEVRENGGMQSELMDQTNLPVILLGFDGSPVYDDTAVLNRWLDVTEKDKNSRSATFYNTLPLHDGNHYPGVSKTADYKARAQKFFDELDAFFTEL
;
A
#
# COMPACT_ATOMS: atom_id res chain seq x y z
N MET A 1 16.81 87.49 1.79
CA MET A 1 17.20 86.27 2.49
C MET A 1 16.31 85.14 2.10
N THR A 2 16.69 84.34 1.09
CA THR A 2 15.98 83.23 0.55
C THR A 2 16.51 81.95 1.16
N GLN A 3 15.73 81.32 2.03
CA GLN A 3 16.04 80.02 2.63
C GLN A 3 15.79 78.94 1.55
N PHE A 4 16.87 78.30 1.08
CA PHE A 4 16.84 77.06 0.34
C PHE A 4 16.58 75.92 1.35
N THR A 5 15.33 75.41 1.39
CA THR A 5 15.07 74.14 2.04
C THR A 5 15.52 73.01 1.09
N GLN A 6 16.70 72.45 1.37
CA GLN A 6 17.14 71.18 0.76
C GLN A 6 16.22 70.05 1.28
N ASN A 7 15.32 69.64 0.45
CA ASN A 7 14.61 68.36 0.62
C ASN A 7 15.59 67.22 0.29
N THR A 8 16.38 66.79 1.29
CA THR A 8 17.14 65.56 1.20
C THR A 8 16.14 64.39 1.32
N ALA A 9 15.64 63.94 0.16
CA ALA A 9 14.93 62.66 0.10
C ALA A 9 15.89 61.56 0.57
N MET A 10 15.69 61.04 1.75
CA MET A 10 16.40 59.85 2.20
C MET A 10 16.22 58.72 1.19
N PRO A 11 17.28 57.99 0.80
CA PRO A 11 17.13 56.85 -0.09
C PRO A 11 16.19 55.86 0.58
N SER A 12 15.07 55.57 -0.10
CA SER A 12 14.10 54.60 0.35
C SER A 12 14.81 53.25 0.56
N SER A 13 15.03 52.83 1.80
CA SER A 13 15.68 51.55 2.04
C SER A 13 14.79 50.42 1.51
N LEU A 14 15.38 49.45 0.85
CA LEU A 14 14.64 48.26 0.28
C LEU A 14 13.79 47.60 1.36
N TRP A 15 14.14 47.75 2.63
CA TRP A 15 13.41 47.22 3.80
C TRP A 15 11.99 47.80 3.95
N GLN A 16 11.68 48.93 3.42
CA GLN A 16 10.33 49.53 3.43
C GLN A 16 9.32 48.70 2.62
N TYR A 17 9.82 47.90 1.69
CA TYR A 17 8.99 47.00 0.87
C TYR A 17 8.81 45.61 1.48
N TRP A 18 9.39 45.35 2.62
CA TRP A 18 9.28 44.04 3.26
C TRP A 18 7.94 43.87 3.98
N ARG A 19 7.08 42.97 3.48
CA ARG A 19 5.74 42.70 4.02
C ARG A 19 5.65 41.39 4.81
N GLY A 20 6.75 40.71 5.08
CA GLY A 20 6.75 39.40 5.71
C GLY A 20 6.08 38.32 4.83
N LEU A 21 5.74 37.19 5.44
CA LEU A 21 5.10 36.07 4.75
C LEU A 21 3.59 36.26 4.57
N SER A 22 2.95 37.21 5.28
CA SER A 22 1.51 37.47 5.22
C SER A 22 0.69 36.16 5.36
N GLY A 23 -0.26 35.85 4.47
CA GLY A 23 -1.05 34.63 4.51
C GLY A 23 -0.28 33.33 4.40
N TRP A 24 0.96 33.36 3.86
CA TRP A 24 1.83 32.19 3.78
C TRP A 24 2.34 31.73 5.16
N ASN A 25 2.23 32.55 6.20
CA ASN A 25 2.47 32.09 7.58
C ASN A 25 1.56 30.92 7.94
N PHE A 26 0.28 30.98 7.54
CA PHE A 26 -0.67 29.91 7.80
C PHE A 26 -0.27 28.60 7.09
N TYR A 27 0.20 28.70 5.84
CA TYR A 27 0.71 27.55 5.09
C TYR A 27 1.85 26.82 5.86
N PHE A 28 2.84 27.57 6.36
CA PHE A 28 3.94 26.98 7.15
C PHE A 28 3.46 26.44 8.48
N LEU A 29 2.54 27.12 9.18
CA LEU A 29 2.00 26.65 10.44
C LEU A 29 1.24 25.31 10.27
N VAL A 30 0.46 25.16 9.22
CA VAL A 30 -0.20 23.88 8.87
C VAL A 30 0.86 22.81 8.64
N LYS A 31 1.91 23.09 7.86
CA LYS A 31 2.99 22.13 7.61
C LYS A 31 3.73 21.73 8.90
N PHE A 32 3.98 22.67 9.82
CA PHE A 32 4.61 22.35 11.09
C PHE A 32 3.71 21.50 11.99
N GLY A 33 2.39 21.76 12.00
CA GLY A 33 1.43 20.94 12.71
C GLY A 33 1.38 19.50 12.15
N LEU A 34 1.35 19.36 10.82
CA LEU A 34 1.38 18.06 10.16
C LEU A 34 2.73 17.33 10.35
N LEU A 35 3.85 18.07 10.38
CA LEU A 35 5.16 17.50 10.69
C LEU A 35 5.20 16.96 12.13
N TRP A 36 4.69 17.73 13.10
CA TRP A 36 4.61 17.27 14.49
C TRP A 36 3.73 16.04 14.64
N ALA A 37 2.63 15.98 13.91
CA ALA A 37 1.74 14.83 13.91
C ALA A 37 2.29 13.62 13.11
N GLY A 38 3.47 13.74 12.47
CA GLY A 38 4.09 12.64 11.70
C GLY A 38 3.51 12.42 10.29
N TYR A 39 2.70 13.36 9.79
CA TYR A 39 2.04 13.23 8.47
C TYR A 39 2.88 13.76 7.31
N LEU A 40 4.05 14.36 7.55
CA LEU A 40 4.89 14.93 6.50
C LEU A 40 6.33 14.42 6.54
N ASN A 41 6.87 14.14 5.36
CA ASN A 41 8.31 14.02 5.10
C ASN A 41 8.87 15.39 4.75
N PHE A 42 9.09 16.23 5.75
CA PHE A 42 9.41 17.63 5.58
C PHE A 42 10.84 17.84 5.08
N HIS A 43 11.02 18.63 4.02
CA HIS A 43 12.32 18.99 3.45
C HIS A 43 12.71 20.43 3.86
N PRO A 44 13.48 20.62 4.96
CA PRO A 44 13.72 21.94 5.54
C PRO A 44 14.36 22.94 4.60
N LEU A 45 15.33 22.50 3.78
CA LEU A 45 16.05 23.39 2.86
C LEU A 45 15.14 23.95 1.77
N LEU A 46 14.33 23.09 1.14
CA LEU A 46 13.40 23.53 0.08
C LEU A 46 12.35 24.49 0.63
N ASN A 47 11.85 24.23 1.83
CA ASN A 47 10.89 25.10 2.50
C ASN A 47 11.53 26.43 2.92
N LEU A 48 12.80 26.45 3.32
CA LEU A 48 13.54 27.69 3.62
C LEU A 48 13.78 28.52 2.35
N VAL A 49 14.16 27.88 1.25
CA VAL A 49 14.32 28.56 -0.06
C VAL A 49 12.99 29.17 -0.53
N PHE A 50 11.88 28.43 -0.36
CA PHE A 50 10.56 28.95 -0.70
C PHE A 50 10.17 30.12 0.21
N ALA A 51 10.43 30.07 1.50
CA ALA A 51 10.22 31.18 2.43
C ALA A 51 11.08 32.40 2.05
N ALA A 52 12.35 32.20 1.67
CA ALA A 52 13.24 33.27 1.21
C ALA A 52 12.71 33.94 -0.07
N PHE A 53 12.21 33.14 -1.03
CA PHE A 53 11.56 33.67 -2.24
C PHE A 53 10.34 34.53 -1.89
N LEU A 54 9.51 34.10 -0.93
CA LEU A 54 8.33 34.86 -0.48
C LEU A 54 8.72 36.15 0.27
N LEU A 55 9.84 36.16 0.97
CA LEU A 55 10.33 37.29 1.77
C LEU A 55 11.08 38.35 0.95
N MET A 56 11.43 38.04 -0.32
CA MET A 56 12.18 38.98 -1.17
C MET A 56 11.48 40.34 -1.28
N PRO A 57 12.16 41.47 -0.92
CA PRO A 57 11.57 42.79 -1.04
C PRO A 57 11.47 43.19 -2.51
N LEU A 58 10.25 43.47 -2.98
CA LEU A 58 10.00 43.88 -4.39
C LEU A 58 9.47 45.31 -4.42
N PRO A 59 10.03 46.20 -5.24
CA PRO A 59 9.70 47.62 -5.24
C PRO A 59 8.35 47.94 -5.89
N ARG A 60 7.79 47.04 -6.71
CA ARG A 60 6.56 47.27 -7.46
C ARG A 60 5.44 46.34 -6.98
N TYR A 61 4.26 46.91 -6.78
CA TYR A 61 3.06 46.13 -6.35
C TYR A 61 2.68 45.01 -7.33
N SER A 62 2.83 45.27 -8.64
CA SER A 62 2.59 44.25 -9.68
C SER A 62 3.49 43.02 -9.53
N LEU A 63 4.77 43.23 -9.15
CA LEU A 63 5.71 42.13 -8.90
C LEU A 63 5.34 41.32 -7.66
N HIS A 64 4.80 41.97 -6.62
CA HIS A 64 4.25 41.25 -5.45
C HIS A 64 3.09 40.34 -5.84
N ARG A 65 2.15 40.85 -6.68
CA ARG A 65 1.03 40.04 -7.15
C ARG A 65 1.51 38.86 -8.01
N LEU A 66 2.43 39.13 -8.96
CA LEU A 66 3.02 38.07 -9.79
C LEU A 66 3.73 37.00 -8.95
N ARG A 67 4.50 37.39 -7.93
CA ARG A 67 5.15 36.47 -7.00
C ARG A 67 4.13 35.55 -6.33
N HIS A 68 2.99 36.07 -5.86
CA HIS A 68 1.98 35.24 -5.23
C HIS A 68 1.34 34.26 -6.22
N TRP A 69 1.09 34.66 -7.45
CA TRP A 69 0.61 33.76 -8.50
C TRP A 69 1.59 32.63 -8.82
N ILE A 70 2.89 32.94 -8.85
CA ILE A 70 3.95 31.92 -9.02
C ILE A 70 4.09 31.06 -7.75
N ALA A 71 3.95 31.66 -6.58
CA ALA A 71 4.10 30.95 -5.31
C ALA A 71 2.98 29.90 -5.08
N LEU A 72 1.77 30.11 -5.60
CA LEU A 72 0.67 29.16 -5.44
C LEU A 72 1.00 27.77 -6.02
N PRO A 73 1.37 27.61 -7.31
CA PRO A 73 1.72 26.30 -7.84
C PRO A 73 3.00 25.73 -7.20
N ILE A 74 3.99 26.56 -6.88
CA ILE A 74 5.22 26.12 -6.21
C ILE A 74 4.88 25.62 -4.80
N GLY A 75 4.07 26.36 -4.05
CA GLY A 75 3.65 25.97 -2.71
C GLY A 75 2.86 24.67 -2.70
N PHE A 76 1.97 24.48 -3.69
CA PHE A 76 1.25 23.22 -3.86
C PHE A 76 2.20 22.06 -4.20
N ALA A 77 3.10 22.25 -5.16
CA ALA A 77 4.09 21.23 -5.54
C ALA A 77 5.02 20.87 -4.36
N LEU A 78 5.47 21.87 -3.58
CA LEU A 78 6.29 21.65 -2.40
C LEU A 78 5.50 20.97 -1.27
N PHE A 79 4.22 21.29 -1.12
CA PHE A 79 3.36 20.58 -0.17
C PHE A 79 3.20 19.11 -0.55
N TRP A 80 2.90 18.83 -1.83
CA TRP A 80 2.82 17.48 -2.36
C TRP A 80 4.14 16.70 -2.17
N HIS A 81 5.27 17.32 -2.50
CA HIS A 81 6.60 16.72 -2.34
C HIS A 81 6.91 16.36 -0.89
N ASP A 82 6.40 17.13 0.08
CA ASP A 82 6.58 16.88 1.51
C ASP A 82 5.56 15.88 2.08
N THR A 83 4.57 15.45 1.30
CA THR A 83 3.65 14.38 1.73
C THR A 83 4.23 13.00 1.45
N TRP A 84 3.65 11.95 2.06
CA TRP A 84 3.94 10.56 1.75
C TRP A 84 3.12 10.05 0.54
N LEU A 85 2.43 10.93 -0.18
CA LEU A 85 1.67 10.56 -1.35
C LEU A 85 2.59 10.10 -2.47
N PRO A 86 2.16 9.10 -3.26
CA PRO A 86 2.94 8.61 -4.39
C PRO A 86 3.18 9.71 -5.43
N GLY A 87 4.31 9.62 -6.14
CA GLY A 87 4.65 10.57 -7.19
C GLY A 87 3.62 10.57 -8.33
N PRO A 88 3.59 11.65 -9.14
CA PRO A 88 2.66 11.76 -10.26
C PRO A 88 2.77 10.60 -11.26
N GLU A 89 3.95 10.00 -11.41
CA GLU A 89 4.18 8.82 -12.25
C GLU A 89 3.37 7.60 -11.79
N SER A 90 3.27 7.40 -10.47
CA SER A 90 2.48 6.32 -9.89
C SER A 90 0.98 6.53 -10.12
N ILE A 91 0.50 7.78 -10.04
CA ILE A 91 -0.91 8.12 -10.31
C ILE A 91 -1.21 7.96 -11.80
N MET A 92 -0.31 8.38 -12.67
CA MET A 92 -0.49 8.25 -14.12
C MET A 92 -0.48 6.79 -14.57
N SER A 93 0.34 5.93 -13.97
CA SER A 93 0.35 4.49 -14.28
C SER A 93 -0.96 3.79 -13.87
N GLN A 94 -1.67 4.32 -12.90
CA GLN A 94 -2.97 3.80 -12.44
C GLN A 94 -4.17 4.54 -13.06
N GLY A 95 -3.93 5.58 -13.86
CA GLY A 95 -4.99 6.43 -14.42
C GLY A 95 -5.99 5.67 -15.29
N SER A 96 -5.56 4.63 -16.00
CA SER A 96 -6.43 3.76 -16.79
C SER A 96 -7.38 2.92 -15.91
N GLN A 97 -6.95 2.54 -14.72
CA GLN A 97 -7.78 1.80 -13.76
C GLN A 97 -8.82 2.72 -13.12
N VAL A 98 -8.41 3.95 -12.73
CA VAL A 98 -9.31 4.95 -12.17
C VAL A 98 -10.39 5.38 -13.16
N ALA A 99 -10.09 5.39 -14.46
CA ALA A 99 -11.08 5.70 -15.50
C ALA A 99 -12.22 4.67 -15.61
N GLY A 100 -12.02 3.44 -15.09
CA GLY A 100 -13.04 2.40 -15.00
C GLY A 100 -13.98 2.50 -13.79
N PHE A 101 -13.70 3.42 -12.86
CA PHE A 101 -14.52 3.56 -11.64
C PHE A 101 -15.84 4.27 -11.93
N SER A 102 -16.92 3.84 -11.26
CA SER A 102 -18.18 4.56 -11.30
C SER A 102 -18.05 5.91 -10.59
N THR A 103 -18.82 6.92 -11.03
CA THR A 103 -18.79 8.27 -10.42
C THR A 103 -19.17 8.21 -8.94
N ASP A 104 -20.13 7.36 -8.58
CA ASP A 104 -20.58 7.22 -7.19
C ASP A 104 -19.48 6.63 -6.31
N TYR A 105 -18.72 5.65 -6.82
CA TYR A 105 -17.57 5.10 -6.11
C TYR A 105 -16.44 6.12 -5.94
N LEU A 106 -16.17 6.95 -6.96
CA LEU A 106 -15.18 8.02 -6.84
C LEU A 106 -15.56 9.03 -5.76
N ILE A 107 -16.85 9.38 -5.65
CA ILE A 107 -17.35 10.28 -4.61
C ILE A 107 -17.21 9.62 -3.23
N ASP A 108 -17.59 8.35 -3.08
CA ASP A 108 -17.43 7.60 -1.84
C ASP A 108 -15.96 7.51 -1.43
N LEU A 109 -15.07 7.22 -2.39
CA LEU A 109 -13.64 7.16 -2.18
C LEU A 109 -13.07 8.50 -1.68
N VAL A 110 -13.42 9.61 -2.33
CA VAL A 110 -12.99 10.95 -1.91
C VAL A 110 -13.46 11.25 -0.49
N THR A 111 -14.72 10.92 -0.15
CA THR A 111 -15.28 11.19 1.19
C THR A 111 -14.57 10.40 2.30
N ARG A 112 -14.05 9.21 2.01
CA ARG A 112 -13.27 8.40 2.97
C ARG A 112 -11.91 9.01 3.30
N PHE A 113 -11.29 9.73 2.35
CA PHE A 113 -10.03 10.45 2.61
C PHE A 113 -10.24 11.74 3.40
N ILE A 114 -11.48 12.22 3.58
CA ILE A 114 -11.78 13.41 4.36
C ILE A 114 -11.72 13.08 5.85
N ASN A 115 -10.63 13.45 6.50
CA ASN A 115 -10.55 13.40 7.95
C ASN A 115 -11.15 14.67 8.57
N TRP A 116 -12.39 14.57 9.03
CA TRP A 116 -13.12 15.70 9.63
C TRP A 116 -12.43 16.28 10.88
N GLN A 117 -11.71 15.45 11.63
CA GLN A 117 -10.93 15.92 12.80
C GLN A 117 -9.78 16.81 12.35
N MET A 118 -9.06 16.41 11.28
CA MET A 118 -7.98 17.22 10.70
C MET A 118 -8.51 18.54 10.12
N ILE A 119 -9.66 18.51 9.44
CA ILE A 119 -10.32 19.74 8.94
C ILE A 119 -10.67 20.66 10.11
N GLY A 120 -11.25 20.12 11.18
CA GLY A 120 -11.54 20.86 12.40
C GLY A 120 -10.29 21.46 13.05
N ALA A 121 -9.20 20.68 13.14
CA ALA A 121 -7.91 21.17 13.68
C ALA A 121 -7.32 22.28 12.82
N ILE A 122 -7.36 22.16 11.48
CA ILE A 122 -6.89 23.20 10.56
C ILE A 122 -7.77 24.46 10.69
N PHE A 123 -9.08 24.32 10.85
CA PHE A 123 -9.98 25.45 11.08
C PHE A 123 -9.68 26.17 12.39
N VAL A 124 -9.47 25.44 13.50
CA VAL A 124 -9.06 26.02 14.79
C VAL A 124 -7.71 26.73 14.66
N LEU A 125 -6.75 26.14 13.95
CA LEU A 125 -5.45 26.74 13.68
C LEU A 125 -5.59 28.03 12.84
N LEU A 126 -6.51 28.06 11.86
CA LEU A 126 -6.82 29.25 11.07
C LEU A 126 -7.37 30.38 11.94
N VAL A 127 -8.33 30.08 12.79
CA VAL A 127 -8.91 31.08 13.71
C VAL A 127 -7.86 31.60 14.68
N ALA A 128 -7.06 30.71 15.28
CA ALA A 128 -5.97 31.08 16.17
C ALA A 128 -4.93 31.96 15.44
N TRP A 129 -4.55 31.61 14.20
CA TRP A 129 -3.64 32.40 13.38
C TRP A 129 -4.19 33.79 13.08
N LEU A 130 -5.47 33.90 12.68
CA LEU A 130 -6.13 35.19 12.40
C LEU A 130 -6.10 36.11 13.63
N PHE A 131 -6.31 35.54 14.82
CA PHE A 131 -6.32 36.29 16.07
C PHE A 131 -4.88 36.68 16.50
N LEU A 132 -3.96 35.72 16.54
CA LEU A 132 -2.57 35.93 16.99
C LEU A 132 -1.77 36.79 16.03
N SER A 133 -2.06 36.73 14.71
CA SER A 133 -1.37 37.54 13.71
C SER A 133 -1.52 39.05 13.90
N GLN A 134 -2.53 39.47 14.65
CA GLN A 134 -2.76 40.88 14.99
C GLN A 134 -1.81 41.39 16.08
N TRP A 135 -1.30 40.49 16.92
CA TRP A 135 -0.51 40.83 18.13
C TRP A 135 0.97 40.40 17.99
N ILE A 136 1.24 39.35 17.27
CA ILE A 136 2.55 38.72 17.17
C ILE A 136 3.04 38.69 15.70
N ARG A 137 4.34 38.97 15.52
CA ARG A 137 4.99 38.85 14.18
C ARG A 137 5.29 37.39 13.87
N ILE A 138 4.26 36.63 13.48
CA ILE A 138 4.35 35.18 13.23
C ILE A 138 5.44 34.82 12.21
N THR A 139 5.72 35.69 11.22
CA THR A 139 6.82 35.49 10.26
C THR A 139 8.16 35.19 10.92
N VAL A 140 8.47 35.84 12.05
CA VAL A 140 9.73 35.63 12.77
C VAL A 140 9.81 34.21 13.32
N PHE A 141 8.72 33.72 13.90
CA PHE A 141 8.65 32.35 14.41
C PHE A 141 8.74 31.31 13.30
N VAL A 142 8.05 31.53 12.17
CA VAL A 142 8.11 30.64 11.00
C VAL A 142 9.55 30.53 10.47
N VAL A 143 10.24 31.67 10.29
CA VAL A 143 11.62 31.68 9.82
C VAL A 143 12.56 31.05 10.83
N ALA A 144 12.38 31.32 12.13
CA ALA A 144 13.19 30.72 13.20
C ALA A 144 13.05 29.20 13.22
N ILE A 145 11.82 28.67 13.09
CA ILE A 145 11.55 27.22 13.03
C ILE A 145 12.18 26.61 11.77
N LEU A 146 12.05 27.24 10.61
CA LEU A 146 12.67 26.75 9.38
C LEU A 146 14.20 26.71 9.48
N LEU A 147 14.83 27.77 10.03
CA LEU A 147 16.26 27.78 10.26
C LEU A 147 16.67 26.69 11.25
N TRP A 148 15.92 26.54 12.33
CA TRP A 148 16.14 25.51 13.33
C TRP A 148 16.10 24.10 12.73
N LEU A 149 15.06 23.78 11.95
CA LEU A 149 14.94 22.50 11.27
C LEU A 149 16.09 22.25 10.28
N ASN A 150 16.59 23.29 9.59
CA ASN A 150 17.76 23.16 8.73
C ASN A 150 19.05 22.89 9.55
N VAL A 151 19.22 23.54 10.68
CA VAL A 151 20.36 23.25 11.57
C VAL A 151 20.32 21.81 12.07
N LEU A 152 19.15 21.31 12.47
CA LEU A 152 18.99 19.92 12.90
C LEU A 152 19.35 18.91 11.79
N THR A 153 18.96 19.19 10.54
CA THR A 153 19.30 18.31 9.41
C THR A 153 20.78 18.35 9.05
N LEU A 154 21.46 19.49 9.22
CA LEU A 154 22.90 19.63 8.98
C LEU A 154 23.75 19.06 10.11
N ALA A 155 23.27 19.15 11.35
CA ALA A 155 24.00 18.65 12.52
C ALA A 155 24.00 17.12 12.62
N GLY A 156 23.16 16.44 11.85
CA GLY A 156 23.04 14.97 11.84
C GLY A 156 22.38 14.38 13.09
N PRO A 157 22.22 13.04 13.15
CA PRO A 157 21.48 12.36 14.23
C PRO A 157 22.16 12.44 15.62
N SER A 158 23.36 12.97 15.72
CA SER A 158 24.10 13.12 16.99
C SER A 158 23.71 14.37 17.82
N PHE A 159 22.93 15.28 17.26
CA PHE A 159 22.49 16.48 17.92
C PHE A 159 21.03 16.43 18.35
N SER A 160 20.77 15.80 19.51
CA SER A 160 19.45 15.82 20.15
C SER A 160 19.45 16.82 21.31
N LEU A 161 18.77 17.97 21.14
CA LEU A 161 18.52 18.94 22.22
C LEU A 161 17.31 18.55 23.10
N TRP A 162 16.61 17.49 22.77
CA TRP A 162 15.54 16.96 23.60
C TRP A 162 16.09 15.74 24.34
N PRO A 163 15.92 15.63 25.67
CA PRO A 163 16.21 14.36 26.32
C PRO A 163 15.27 13.32 25.70
N ALA A 164 15.85 12.48 24.86
CA ALA A 164 15.14 11.37 24.27
C ALA A 164 14.62 10.49 25.40
N GLY A 165 13.32 10.56 25.67
CA GLY A 165 12.61 9.48 26.32
C GLY A 165 12.69 8.28 25.38
N GLN A 166 13.77 7.51 25.52
CA GLN A 166 13.88 6.24 24.84
C GLN A 166 12.76 5.33 25.35
N PRO A 167 11.96 4.73 24.50
CA PRO A 167 11.43 3.43 24.81
C PRO A 167 12.63 2.46 24.69
N THR A 168 13.33 2.28 25.77
CA THR A 168 14.29 1.19 25.94
C THR A 168 13.50 -0.10 26.00
N THR A 169 13.23 -0.68 24.83
CA THR A 169 12.99 -2.10 24.77
C THR A 169 14.35 -2.76 24.84
N THR A 170 14.87 -2.83 26.05
CA THR A 170 15.98 -3.72 26.38
C THR A 170 15.44 -5.14 26.24
N VAL A 171 15.65 -5.74 25.08
CA VAL A 171 15.61 -7.20 24.99
C VAL A 171 16.82 -7.69 25.75
N THR A 172 16.62 -7.99 27.02
CA THR A 172 17.61 -8.70 27.85
C THR A 172 17.65 -10.13 27.33
N THR A 173 18.57 -10.43 26.46
CA THR A 173 18.94 -11.81 26.17
C THR A 173 19.71 -12.34 27.36
N THR A 174 18.96 -12.92 28.28
CA THR A 174 19.55 -13.75 29.35
C THR A 174 20.03 -15.05 28.67
N GLY A 175 21.34 -15.21 28.64
CA GLY A 175 21.96 -16.42 28.16
C GLY A 175 21.53 -17.64 28.99
N GLY A 176 21.08 -18.67 28.34
CA GLY A 176 20.83 -19.99 28.88
C GLY A 176 21.19 -21.01 27.83
N ASN A 177 22.37 -21.60 27.97
CA ASN A 177 22.78 -22.79 27.20
C ASN A 177 21.80 -23.93 27.43
N ALA A 178 21.15 -24.37 26.33
CA ALA A 178 20.67 -25.73 26.22
C ALA A 178 20.75 -26.14 24.73
N ALA A 179 21.79 -26.87 24.41
CA ALA A 179 21.89 -27.58 23.15
C ALA A 179 20.83 -28.69 23.12
N ALA A 180 19.82 -28.53 22.26
CA ALA A 180 18.97 -29.63 21.81
C ALA A 180 19.17 -29.78 20.31
N THR A 181 20.03 -30.75 19.98
CA THR A 181 20.22 -31.24 18.63
C THR A 181 18.97 -32.01 18.22
N VAL A 182 18.10 -31.40 17.43
CA VAL A 182 17.07 -32.13 16.69
C VAL A 182 17.49 -32.14 15.24
N ALA A 183 17.94 -33.27 14.76
CA ALA A 183 18.18 -33.54 13.36
C ALA A 183 16.82 -33.59 12.64
N ALA A 184 16.43 -32.50 12.01
CA ALA A 184 15.35 -32.48 11.04
C ALA A 184 15.97 -32.59 9.64
N THR A 185 15.95 -33.79 9.10
CA THR A 185 16.16 -34.06 7.68
C THR A 185 14.92 -33.62 6.94
N GLY A 186 14.94 -32.41 6.45
CA GLY A 186 13.92 -31.79 5.60
C GLY A 186 14.34 -30.35 5.37
N GLY A 187 15.15 -30.12 4.31
CA GLY A 187 15.78 -28.83 4.06
C GLY A 187 14.76 -27.72 3.80
N ALA A 188 14.40 -26.99 4.84
CA ALA A 188 13.93 -25.63 4.66
C ALA A 188 15.14 -24.82 4.12
N PRO A 189 15.00 -24.00 3.06
CA PRO A 189 16.07 -23.16 2.61
C PRO A 189 16.45 -22.20 3.74
N VAL A 190 17.68 -22.34 4.23
CA VAL A 190 18.30 -21.38 5.13
C VAL A 190 18.22 -20.03 4.46
N VAL A 191 17.45 -19.10 5.01
CA VAL A 191 17.53 -17.69 4.65
C VAL A 191 18.99 -17.32 4.91
N GLY A 192 19.78 -17.20 3.82
CA GLY A 192 21.18 -16.84 3.91
C GLY A 192 21.32 -15.57 4.74
N ASP A 193 22.34 -15.53 5.59
CA ASP A 193 22.67 -14.42 6.48
C ASP A 193 22.46 -13.08 5.78
N MET A 194 21.30 -12.46 6.02
CA MET A 194 21.15 -11.05 5.74
C MET A 194 22.11 -10.33 6.68
N PRO A 195 23.04 -9.52 6.17
CA PRO A 195 23.92 -8.77 7.06
C PRO A 195 23.07 -8.03 8.06
N ALA A 196 23.39 -8.18 9.36
CA ALA A 196 22.68 -7.56 10.45
C ALA A 196 22.38 -6.11 10.08
N GLN A 197 21.15 -5.66 10.28
CA GLN A 197 20.66 -4.31 9.94
C GLN A 197 21.32 -3.22 10.81
N THR A 198 22.64 -3.21 10.86
CA THR A 198 23.43 -2.26 11.64
C THR A 198 23.79 -0.99 10.87
N ALA A 199 23.63 -1.02 9.54
CA ALA A 199 23.89 0.14 8.71
C ALA A 199 22.68 1.08 8.67
N PRO A 200 22.88 2.41 8.76
CA PRO A 200 21.78 3.37 8.72
C PRO A 200 20.98 3.23 7.39
N PRO A 201 19.66 3.47 7.38
CA PRO A 201 18.80 3.30 6.21
C PRO A 201 18.98 4.43 5.19
N THR A 202 20.19 4.59 4.66
CA THR A 202 20.45 5.50 3.53
C THR A 202 19.96 4.86 2.22
N THR A 203 19.67 5.69 1.21
CA THR A 203 19.27 5.20 -0.13
C THR A 203 20.25 4.18 -0.70
N ALA A 204 21.55 4.38 -0.51
CA ALA A 204 22.57 3.45 -0.97
C ALA A 204 22.49 2.09 -0.27
N ASN A 205 22.33 2.09 1.06
CA ASN A 205 22.21 0.86 1.84
C ASN A 205 20.91 0.12 1.55
N LEU A 206 19.79 0.85 1.42
CA LEU A 206 18.49 0.25 1.05
C LEU A 206 18.54 -0.39 -0.33
N ASN A 207 19.14 0.27 -1.32
CA ASN A 207 19.33 -0.29 -2.66
C ASN A 207 20.24 -1.51 -2.64
N ALA A 208 21.31 -1.50 -1.84
CA ALA A 208 22.20 -2.66 -1.69
C ALA A 208 21.45 -3.84 -1.06
N TRP A 209 20.64 -3.63 -0.03
CA TRP A 209 19.81 -4.67 0.58
C TRP A 209 18.79 -5.24 -0.39
N LEU A 210 18.11 -4.37 -1.14
CA LEU A 210 17.13 -4.80 -2.15
C LEU A 210 17.78 -5.63 -3.25
N ASN A 211 18.95 -5.22 -3.75
CA ASN A 211 19.70 -5.98 -4.74
C ASN A 211 20.16 -7.34 -4.20
N ASN A 212 20.66 -7.38 -2.96
CA ASN A 212 21.04 -8.62 -2.30
C ASN A 212 19.86 -9.56 -2.11
N PHE A 213 18.69 -9.02 -1.71
CA PHE A 213 17.46 -9.79 -1.62
C PHE A 213 17.11 -10.43 -2.97
N TYR A 214 17.01 -9.65 -4.05
CA TYR A 214 16.67 -10.20 -5.36
C TYR A 214 17.72 -11.18 -5.90
N ASN A 215 19.01 -10.96 -5.62
CA ASN A 215 20.06 -11.90 -5.98
C ASN A 215 19.97 -13.23 -5.21
N ALA A 216 19.51 -13.20 -3.96
CA ALA A 216 19.23 -14.40 -3.18
C ALA A 216 17.96 -15.10 -3.69
N GLU A 217 16.90 -14.36 -3.92
CA GLU A 217 15.62 -14.87 -4.43
C GLU A 217 15.78 -15.50 -5.83
N ALA A 218 16.60 -14.94 -6.70
CA ALA A 218 16.87 -15.51 -8.02
C ALA A 218 17.47 -16.93 -7.99
N LYS A 219 18.07 -17.31 -6.85
CA LYS A 219 18.65 -18.66 -6.64
C LYS A 219 17.64 -19.63 -6.00
N ARG A 220 16.53 -19.14 -5.48
CA ARG A 220 15.49 -19.96 -4.82
C ARG A 220 14.65 -20.65 -5.88
N LYS A 221 14.54 -21.96 -5.76
CA LYS A 221 13.75 -22.77 -6.66
C LYS A 221 13.31 -24.04 -5.94
N SER A 222 12.04 -24.37 -6.05
CA SER A 222 11.51 -25.68 -5.65
C SER A 222 11.78 -26.71 -6.75
N THR A 223 12.14 -27.90 -6.35
CA THR A 223 12.31 -29.02 -7.29
C THR A 223 11.13 -29.96 -7.17
N PHE A 224 10.56 -30.32 -8.31
CA PHE A 224 9.50 -31.30 -8.38
C PHE A 224 10.08 -32.64 -8.82
N PRO A 225 9.56 -33.78 -8.33
CA PRO A 225 9.95 -35.08 -8.84
C PRO A 225 9.49 -35.23 -10.30
N SER A 226 10.10 -36.14 -11.04
CA SER A 226 9.69 -36.43 -12.43
C SER A 226 8.37 -37.18 -12.50
N SER A 227 7.96 -37.87 -11.44
CA SER A 227 6.70 -38.59 -11.28
C SER A 227 6.37 -38.74 -9.81
N LEU A 228 5.09 -38.91 -9.50
CA LEU A 228 4.68 -39.31 -8.16
C LEU A 228 4.95 -40.82 -7.94
N PRO A 229 5.10 -41.25 -6.66
CA PRO A 229 5.17 -42.68 -6.32
C PRO A 229 3.99 -43.44 -6.92
N ALA A 230 4.21 -44.70 -7.32
CA ALA A 230 3.19 -45.51 -7.96
C ALA A 230 2.01 -45.84 -7.01
N ASP A 231 2.23 -45.79 -5.72
CA ASP A 231 1.25 -46.02 -4.65
C ASP A 231 0.63 -44.72 -4.12
N ALA A 232 0.99 -43.55 -4.70
CA ALA A 232 0.44 -42.27 -4.29
C ALA A 232 -1.05 -42.22 -4.56
N GLN A 233 -1.84 -42.06 -3.51
CA GLN A 233 -3.30 -41.94 -3.61
C GLN A 233 -3.68 -40.66 -4.38
N PRO A 234 -4.77 -40.68 -5.16
CA PRO A 234 -5.33 -39.46 -5.74
C PRO A 234 -5.73 -38.47 -4.66
N PHE A 235 -5.48 -37.21 -4.91
CA PHE A 235 -5.97 -36.11 -4.07
C PHE A 235 -6.19 -34.86 -4.90
N GLU A 236 -6.98 -33.95 -4.38
CA GLU A 236 -7.27 -32.67 -4.99
C GLU A 236 -6.55 -31.54 -4.23
N LEU A 237 -6.02 -30.61 -4.99
CA LEU A 237 -5.38 -29.41 -4.47
C LEU A 237 -6.26 -28.21 -4.81
N LEU A 238 -6.87 -27.58 -3.83
CA LEU A 238 -7.63 -26.35 -3.98
C LEU A 238 -6.88 -25.19 -3.34
N VAL A 239 -6.45 -24.24 -4.16
CA VAL A 239 -5.80 -22.99 -3.72
C VAL A 239 -6.82 -21.86 -3.81
N ILE A 240 -7.32 -21.40 -2.67
CA ILE A 240 -8.28 -20.29 -2.58
C ILE A 240 -7.51 -19.00 -2.31
N ASN A 241 -7.52 -18.10 -3.28
CA ASN A 241 -6.93 -16.75 -3.16
C ASN A 241 -8.04 -15.75 -2.82
N ILE A 242 -8.07 -15.29 -1.57
CA ILE A 242 -9.08 -14.38 -1.07
C ILE A 242 -8.58 -12.94 -1.21
N CYS A 243 -9.28 -12.13 -2.01
CA CYS A 243 -8.97 -10.71 -2.15
C CYS A 243 -9.41 -9.92 -0.93
N SER A 244 -8.59 -8.93 -0.53
CA SER A 244 -8.93 -7.95 0.51
C SER A 244 -9.26 -8.58 1.88
N LEU A 245 -8.44 -9.53 2.32
CA LEU A 245 -8.52 -10.14 3.65
C LEU A 245 -7.15 -10.07 4.34
N SER A 246 -7.14 -9.55 5.55
CA SER A 246 -5.98 -9.53 6.43
C SER A 246 -6.35 -9.95 7.85
N TRP A 247 -5.35 -10.28 8.68
CA TRP A 247 -5.59 -10.57 10.09
C TRP A 247 -6.25 -9.43 10.84
N SER A 248 -5.90 -8.18 10.51
CA SER A 248 -6.54 -6.98 11.10
C SER A 248 -8.00 -6.83 10.67
N ASP A 249 -8.35 -7.21 9.45
CA ASP A 249 -9.75 -7.20 8.99
C ASP A 249 -10.59 -8.27 9.71
N ILE A 250 -10.02 -9.46 9.89
CA ILE A 250 -10.64 -10.57 10.63
C ILE A 250 -10.90 -10.17 12.09
N GLU A 251 -9.92 -9.52 12.73
CA GLU A 251 -10.05 -9.01 14.10
C GLU A 251 -11.12 -7.92 14.18
N ALA A 252 -11.09 -6.93 13.29
CA ALA A 252 -12.06 -5.83 13.23
C ALA A 252 -13.49 -6.32 12.94
N ALA A 253 -13.64 -7.37 12.12
CA ALA A 253 -14.91 -8.02 11.87
C ALA A 253 -15.42 -8.88 13.04
N GLY A 254 -14.54 -9.24 13.98
CA GLY A 254 -14.87 -10.11 15.12
C GLY A 254 -14.87 -11.60 14.78
N LEU A 255 -14.12 -12.00 13.75
CA LEU A 255 -14.11 -13.36 13.20
C LEU A 255 -12.94 -14.23 13.67
N MET A 256 -12.16 -13.77 14.65
CA MET A 256 -11.00 -14.51 15.19
C MET A 256 -11.36 -15.86 15.81
N SER A 257 -12.59 -16.04 16.26
CA SER A 257 -13.11 -17.30 16.85
C SER A 257 -14.21 -17.94 15.99
N HIS A 258 -14.24 -17.64 14.68
CA HIS A 258 -15.20 -18.22 13.77
C HIS A 258 -14.99 -19.74 13.64
N PRO A 259 -16.06 -20.60 13.53
CA PRO A 259 -15.94 -22.04 13.37
C PRO A 259 -15.06 -22.48 12.20
N LEU A 260 -15.02 -21.72 11.11
CA LEU A 260 -14.16 -21.95 9.94
C LEU A 260 -12.72 -22.34 10.31
N TRP A 261 -12.16 -21.75 11.37
CA TRP A 261 -10.78 -22.04 11.79
C TRP A 261 -10.57 -23.48 12.22
N SER A 262 -11.61 -24.18 12.64
CA SER A 262 -11.52 -25.58 13.07
C SER A 262 -11.25 -26.56 11.91
N HIS A 263 -11.44 -26.15 10.67
CA HIS A 263 -11.15 -26.94 9.48
C HIS A 263 -9.67 -26.91 9.06
N PHE A 264 -8.86 -26.03 9.65
CA PHE A 264 -7.45 -25.85 9.24
C PHE A 264 -6.49 -26.55 10.20
N ASP A 265 -5.62 -27.40 9.67
CA ASP A 265 -4.54 -28.03 10.43
C ASP A 265 -3.37 -27.10 10.70
N ILE A 266 -3.14 -26.10 9.82
CA ILE A 266 -2.02 -25.18 9.88
C ILE A 266 -2.49 -23.75 9.63
N GLU A 267 -2.10 -22.84 10.53
CA GLU A 267 -2.40 -21.42 10.44
C GLU A 267 -1.11 -20.58 10.51
N PHE A 268 -0.87 -19.74 9.52
CA PHE A 268 0.27 -18.83 9.47
C PHE A 268 -0.13 -17.43 9.95
N LYS A 269 0.24 -17.07 11.19
CA LYS A 269 -0.05 -15.75 11.78
C LYS A 269 0.73 -14.60 11.13
N ASN A 270 1.91 -14.88 10.57
CA ASN A 270 2.80 -13.91 9.94
C ASN A 270 2.93 -14.20 8.43
N PHE A 271 1.82 -14.20 7.71
CA PHE A 271 1.79 -14.35 6.26
C PHE A 271 1.84 -12.99 5.56
N ASN A 272 2.60 -12.89 4.47
CA ASN A 272 2.67 -11.69 3.64
C ASN A 272 2.52 -12.09 2.16
N SER A 273 1.50 -11.53 1.50
CA SER A 273 1.23 -11.77 0.08
C SER A 273 2.24 -11.10 -0.87
N ALA A 274 3.25 -10.41 -0.33
CA ALA A 274 4.31 -9.66 -1.03
C ALA A 274 3.83 -8.46 -1.88
N THR A 275 2.53 -8.24 -2.00
CA THR A 275 1.94 -7.07 -2.67
C THR A 275 0.48 -6.90 -2.25
N SER A 276 -0.02 -5.66 -2.31
CA SER A 276 -1.41 -5.30 -2.00
C SER A 276 -2.35 -5.33 -3.20
N TYR A 277 -1.85 -5.56 -4.42
CA TYR A 277 -2.66 -5.64 -5.64
C TYR A 277 -2.94 -7.09 -6.03
N SER A 278 -4.18 -7.39 -6.44
CA SER A 278 -4.64 -8.75 -6.74
C SER A 278 -3.87 -9.40 -7.89
N GLY A 279 -3.64 -8.69 -9.01
CA GLY A 279 -2.90 -9.22 -10.16
C GLY A 279 -1.48 -9.67 -9.78
N PRO A 280 -0.61 -8.76 -9.31
CA PRO A 280 0.74 -9.14 -8.89
C PRO A 280 0.77 -10.17 -7.75
N ALA A 281 -0.22 -10.18 -6.83
CA ALA A 281 -0.31 -11.17 -5.78
C ALA A 281 -0.59 -12.57 -6.35
N ALA A 282 -1.57 -12.68 -7.24
CA ALA A 282 -1.91 -13.93 -7.92
C ALA A 282 -0.73 -14.46 -8.76
N ILE A 283 -0.06 -13.60 -9.55
CA ILE A 283 1.11 -14.00 -10.34
C ILE A 283 2.22 -14.56 -9.42
N ARG A 284 2.50 -13.90 -8.28
CA ARG A 284 3.51 -14.36 -7.32
C ARG A 284 3.15 -15.69 -6.70
N LEU A 285 1.88 -15.90 -6.36
CA LEU A 285 1.38 -17.16 -5.84
C LEU A 285 1.52 -18.28 -6.88
N LEU A 286 1.11 -18.03 -8.12
CA LEU A 286 1.18 -18.98 -9.22
C LEU A 286 2.62 -19.28 -9.67
N ARG A 287 3.58 -18.40 -9.36
CA ARG A 287 5.03 -18.60 -9.57
C ARG A 287 5.78 -18.97 -8.30
N ALA A 288 5.10 -19.44 -7.26
CA ALA A 288 5.70 -19.72 -5.95
C ALA A 288 6.75 -20.84 -5.96
N SER A 289 6.93 -21.57 -7.07
CA SER A 289 8.01 -22.54 -7.25
C SER A 289 9.41 -21.89 -7.34
N CYS A 290 9.48 -20.58 -7.59
CA CYS A 290 10.71 -19.79 -7.61
C CYS A 290 10.66 -18.67 -6.57
N GLY A 291 11.81 -18.06 -6.31
CA GLY A 291 11.89 -16.91 -5.41
C GLY A 291 11.26 -15.64 -6.00
N GLN A 292 11.11 -14.64 -5.16
CA GLN A 292 10.47 -13.38 -5.49
C GLN A 292 11.32 -12.56 -6.48
N THR A 293 10.66 -12.02 -7.49
CA THR A 293 11.25 -11.09 -8.46
C THR A 293 10.81 -9.64 -8.20
N SER A 294 11.48 -8.67 -8.83
CA SER A 294 11.04 -7.27 -8.78
C SER A 294 9.66 -7.11 -9.42
N HIS A 295 8.93 -6.05 -9.04
CA HIS A 295 7.60 -5.80 -9.62
C HIS A 295 7.64 -5.67 -11.15
N THR A 296 8.62 -4.94 -11.68
CA THR A 296 8.81 -4.77 -13.14
C THR A 296 9.04 -6.09 -13.85
N ASN A 297 9.84 -6.99 -13.27
CA ASN A 297 10.16 -8.27 -13.87
C ASN A 297 9.04 -9.30 -13.72
N LEU A 298 8.06 -9.04 -12.85
CA LEU A 298 6.93 -9.94 -12.63
C LEU A 298 6.11 -10.15 -13.90
N TYR A 299 6.01 -9.13 -14.76
CA TYR A 299 5.26 -9.16 -16.01
C TYR A 299 6.09 -9.65 -17.21
N GLN A 300 7.33 -10.05 -16.97
CA GLN A 300 8.14 -10.72 -17.97
C GLN A 300 7.96 -12.25 -17.86
N PRO A 301 8.19 -13.00 -18.96
CA PRO A 301 8.17 -14.45 -18.90
C PRO A 301 9.16 -14.97 -17.84
N ALA A 302 8.73 -15.94 -17.05
CA ALA A 302 9.57 -16.63 -16.10
C ALA A 302 10.12 -17.94 -16.70
N ASN A 303 11.12 -18.52 -16.03
CA ASN A 303 11.54 -19.88 -16.36
C ASN A 303 10.36 -20.84 -16.15
N ASN A 304 10.21 -21.84 -17.06
CA ASN A 304 9.12 -22.81 -17.02
C ASN A 304 8.97 -23.54 -15.68
N ASP A 305 10.08 -23.74 -14.97
CA ASP A 305 10.06 -24.38 -13.66
C ASP A 305 9.43 -23.50 -12.55
N CYS A 306 9.20 -22.22 -12.82
CA CYS A 306 8.59 -21.33 -11.85
C CYS A 306 7.07 -21.42 -11.80
N TYR A 307 6.43 -21.93 -12.86
CA TYR A 307 4.98 -22.03 -12.93
C TYR A 307 4.46 -23.23 -12.14
N LEU A 308 3.84 -22.98 -10.99
CA LEU A 308 3.41 -24.02 -10.05
C LEU A 308 2.45 -25.03 -10.71
N PHE A 309 1.42 -24.52 -11.38
CA PHE A 309 0.38 -25.38 -11.98
C PHE A 309 0.90 -26.19 -13.17
N ASP A 310 1.83 -25.65 -13.95
CA ASP A 310 2.51 -26.42 -15.01
C ASP A 310 3.33 -27.57 -14.43
N ASN A 311 4.00 -27.35 -13.30
CA ASN A 311 4.72 -28.42 -12.64
C ASN A 311 3.79 -29.50 -12.07
N LEU A 312 2.63 -29.09 -11.53
CA LEU A 312 1.60 -30.05 -11.09
C LEU A 312 1.02 -30.82 -12.25
N SER A 313 0.79 -30.20 -13.41
CA SER A 313 0.32 -30.91 -14.61
C SER A 313 1.32 -31.97 -15.10
N LYS A 314 2.62 -31.71 -15.01
CA LYS A 314 3.67 -32.72 -15.33
C LYS A 314 3.62 -33.91 -14.38
N LEU A 315 3.07 -33.73 -13.17
CA LEU A 315 2.85 -34.80 -12.20
C LEU A 315 1.48 -35.48 -12.33
N GLY A 316 0.72 -35.14 -13.37
CA GLY A 316 -0.58 -35.79 -13.68
C GLY A 316 -1.79 -35.10 -13.03
N PHE A 317 -1.67 -33.85 -12.56
CA PHE A 317 -2.82 -33.08 -12.08
C PHE A 317 -3.55 -32.40 -13.26
N THR A 318 -4.86 -32.50 -13.27
CA THR A 318 -5.72 -31.71 -14.14
C THR A 318 -5.87 -30.30 -13.56
N GLN A 319 -5.58 -29.26 -14.36
CA GLN A 319 -5.74 -27.88 -13.90
C GLN A 319 -7.18 -27.40 -14.03
N HIS A 320 -7.64 -26.66 -13.00
CA HIS A 320 -8.89 -25.91 -13.03
C HIS A 320 -8.66 -24.45 -12.61
N LEU A 321 -9.30 -23.53 -13.31
CA LEU A 321 -9.29 -22.10 -13.02
C LEU A 321 -10.71 -21.64 -12.68
N MET A 322 -10.91 -21.15 -11.48
CA MET A 322 -12.19 -20.62 -10.99
C MET A 322 -12.04 -19.18 -10.53
N MET A 323 -13.09 -18.40 -10.69
CA MET A 323 -13.17 -17.03 -10.16
C MET A 323 -14.58 -16.75 -9.64
N GLY A 324 -14.70 -16.07 -8.52
CA GLY A 324 -15.94 -15.49 -8.02
C GLY A 324 -16.33 -14.20 -8.76
N HIS A 325 -15.70 -13.92 -9.91
CA HIS A 325 -15.92 -12.77 -10.79
C HIS A 325 -15.51 -13.10 -12.23
N ASN A 326 -15.78 -12.20 -13.18
CA ASN A 326 -15.48 -12.44 -14.60
C ASN A 326 -14.00 -12.26 -14.99
N GLY A 327 -13.15 -11.75 -14.10
CA GLY A 327 -11.71 -11.52 -14.33
C GLY A 327 -11.38 -10.43 -15.38
N GLN A 328 -12.34 -9.60 -15.78
CA GLN A 328 -12.14 -8.60 -16.84
C GLN A 328 -11.45 -7.34 -16.34
N PHE A 329 -11.76 -6.90 -15.10
CA PHE A 329 -11.16 -5.68 -14.54
C PHE A 329 -9.64 -5.78 -14.50
N GLY A 330 -8.96 -4.75 -15.01
CA GLY A 330 -7.50 -4.70 -15.09
C GLY A 330 -6.85 -5.81 -15.91
N GLY A 331 -7.65 -6.63 -16.62
CA GLY A 331 -7.15 -7.80 -17.36
C GLY A 331 -6.73 -8.96 -16.46
N PHE A 332 -7.29 -9.09 -15.27
CA PHE A 332 -6.88 -10.07 -14.26
C PHE A 332 -6.84 -11.51 -14.77
N LEU A 333 -7.87 -11.95 -15.49
CA LEU A 333 -7.89 -13.28 -16.10
C LEU A 333 -6.71 -13.49 -17.07
N LYS A 334 -6.38 -12.47 -17.87
CA LYS A 334 -5.25 -12.49 -18.78
C LYS A 334 -3.93 -12.59 -18.00
N GLU A 335 -3.77 -11.81 -16.93
CA GLU A 335 -2.58 -11.87 -16.07
C GLU A 335 -2.38 -13.24 -15.42
N VAL A 336 -3.44 -13.86 -14.90
CA VAL A 336 -3.41 -15.19 -14.31
C VAL A 336 -2.99 -16.24 -15.35
N ARG A 337 -3.51 -16.15 -16.58
CA ARG A 337 -3.17 -17.08 -17.66
C ARG A 337 -1.77 -16.83 -18.22
N GLU A 338 -1.48 -15.63 -18.69
CA GLU A 338 -0.23 -15.34 -19.39
C GLU A 338 0.97 -15.20 -18.43
N ASN A 339 0.80 -14.46 -17.34
CA ASN A 339 1.87 -14.22 -16.38
C ASN A 339 1.91 -15.25 -15.25
N GLY A 340 0.77 -15.77 -14.83
CA GLY A 340 0.65 -16.84 -13.84
C GLY A 340 0.91 -18.24 -14.37
N GLY A 341 0.78 -18.45 -15.69
CA GLY A 341 1.01 -19.72 -16.36
C GLY A 341 -0.17 -20.72 -16.27
N MET A 342 -1.37 -20.24 -15.94
CA MET A 342 -2.56 -21.09 -15.92
C MET A 342 -2.99 -21.43 -17.35
N GLN A 343 -2.93 -22.71 -17.73
CA GLN A 343 -3.30 -23.15 -19.07
C GLN A 343 -4.80 -23.43 -19.23
N SER A 344 -5.48 -23.76 -18.12
CA SER A 344 -6.92 -24.06 -18.14
C SER A 344 -7.77 -22.83 -18.51
N GLU A 345 -8.88 -23.08 -19.18
CA GLU A 345 -9.92 -22.08 -19.37
C GLU A 345 -10.61 -21.76 -18.04
N LEU A 346 -11.16 -20.53 -17.94
CA LEU A 346 -12.02 -20.18 -16.82
C LEU A 346 -13.23 -21.10 -16.80
N MET A 347 -13.53 -21.72 -15.65
CA MET A 347 -14.69 -22.57 -15.47
C MET A 347 -15.98 -21.80 -15.82
N ASP A 348 -16.93 -22.47 -16.47
CA ASP A 348 -18.18 -21.86 -16.90
C ASP A 348 -18.91 -21.17 -15.75
N GLN A 349 -19.25 -19.90 -15.96
CA GLN A 349 -19.96 -19.04 -14.99
C GLN A 349 -21.43 -18.83 -15.35
N THR A 350 -21.94 -19.52 -16.38
CA THR A 350 -23.34 -19.41 -16.84
C THR A 350 -24.30 -19.77 -15.71
N ASN A 351 -25.28 -18.91 -15.45
CA ASN A 351 -26.31 -19.07 -14.43
C ASN A 351 -25.81 -19.08 -12.97
N LEU A 352 -24.57 -18.62 -12.70
CA LEU A 352 -24.15 -18.38 -11.33
C LEU A 352 -24.92 -17.17 -10.75
N PRO A 353 -25.41 -17.24 -9.51
CA PRO A 353 -26.06 -16.12 -8.86
C PRO A 353 -25.09 -14.94 -8.66
N VAL A 354 -25.52 -13.73 -9.04
CA VAL A 354 -24.79 -12.49 -8.77
C VAL A 354 -25.26 -11.94 -7.43
N ILE A 355 -24.38 -11.95 -6.45
CA ILE A 355 -24.69 -11.48 -5.08
C ILE A 355 -24.27 -10.04 -4.82
N LEU A 356 -23.22 -9.59 -5.49
CA LEU A 356 -22.69 -8.23 -5.41
C LEU A 356 -22.30 -7.75 -6.81
N LEU A 357 -22.14 -6.44 -6.94
CA LEU A 357 -21.47 -5.81 -8.07
C LEU A 357 -20.18 -5.18 -7.58
N GLY A 358 -19.11 -5.31 -8.34
CA GLY A 358 -17.86 -4.61 -8.09
C GLY A 358 -17.99 -3.09 -8.27
N PHE A 359 -16.97 -2.34 -7.86
CA PHE A 359 -16.90 -0.89 -8.04
C PHE A 359 -16.95 -0.45 -9.52
N ASP A 360 -16.64 -1.34 -10.45
CA ASP A 360 -16.71 -1.18 -11.91
C ASP A 360 -18.03 -1.68 -12.50
N GLY A 361 -18.95 -2.17 -11.65
CA GLY A 361 -20.21 -2.77 -12.05
C GLY A 361 -20.12 -4.22 -12.53
N SER A 362 -18.94 -4.84 -12.49
CA SER A 362 -18.77 -6.26 -12.84
C SER A 362 -19.46 -7.19 -11.83
N PRO A 363 -19.96 -8.36 -12.25
CA PRO A 363 -20.62 -9.31 -11.36
C PRO A 363 -19.64 -9.94 -10.38
N VAL A 364 -20.07 -10.06 -9.12
CA VAL A 364 -19.46 -10.89 -8.08
C VAL A 364 -20.44 -12.00 -7.77
N TYR A 365 -20.01 -13.23 -8.04
CA TYR A 365 -20.84 -14.43 -7.93
C TYR A 365 -20.84 -14.98 -6.49
N ASP A 366 -21.88 -15.78 -6.20
CA ASP A 366 -22.01 -16.51 -4.95
C ASP A 366 -20.91 -17.56 -4.83
N ASP A 367 -20.09 -17.49 -3.77
CA ASP A 367 -18.95 -18.38 -3.58
C ASP A 367 -19.39 -19.83 -3.36
N THR A 368 -20.52 -20.07 -2.67
CA THR A 368 -21.09 -21.38 -2.49
C THR A 368 -21.46 -22.00 -3.85
N ALA A 369 -22.10 -21.23 -4.72
CA ALA A 369 -22.47 -21.74 -6.04
C ALA A 369 -21.25 -22.04 -6.92
N VAL A 370 -20.19 -21.25 -6.83
CA VAL A 370 -18.92 -21.49 -7.55
C VAL A 370 -18.24 -22.75 -7.03
N LEU A 371 -18.15 -22.92 -5.72
CA LEU A 371 -17.52 -24.07 -5.09
C LEU A 371 -18.30 -25.38 -5.34
N ASN A 372 -19.63 -25.34 -5.28
CA ASN A 372 -20.48 -26.50 -5.61
C ASN A 372 -20.31 -26.91 -7.09
N ARG A 373 -20.19 -25.95 -8.01
CA ARG A 373 -19.90 -26.26 -9.43
C ARG A 373 -18.53 -26.92 -9.59
N TRP A 374 -17.54 -26.53 -8.81
CA TRP A 374 -16.24 -27.19 -8.79
C TRP A 374 -16.36 -28.64 -8.30
N LEU A 375 -17.11 -28.91 -7.23
CA LEU A 375 -17.38 -30.25 -6.75
C LEU A 375 -18.06 -31.13 -7.83
N ASP A 376 -19.07 -30.57 -8.51
CA ASP A 376 -19.77 -31.27 -9.60
C ASP A 376 -18.84 -31.71 -10.73
N VAL A 377 -17.74 -30.96 -10.97
CA VAL A 377 -16.75 -31.27 -12.01
C VAL A 377 -15.74 -32.29 -11.52
N THR A 378 -15.20 -32.12 -10.30
CA THR A 378 -14.13 -32.96 -9.78
C THR A 378 -14.64 -34.32 -9.28
N GLU A 379 -15.85 -34.42 -8.72
CA GLU A 379 -16.43 -35.68 -8.30
C GLU A 379 -16.72 -36.68 -9.40
N LYS A 380 -16.82 -36.19 -10.65
CA LYS A 380 -17.03 -37.07 -11.82
C LYS A 380 -15.86 -37.96 -12.13
N ASP A 381 -14.67 -37.59 -11.69
CA ASP A 381 -13.43 -38.36 -11.90
C ASP A 381 -12.65 -38.57 -10.59
N LYS A 382 -13.24 -39.38 -9.72
CA LYS A 382 -12.65 -39.70 -8.38
C LYS A 382 -11.28 -40.37 -8.41
N ASN A 383 -10.82 -40.81 -9.59
CA ASN A 383 -9.50 -41.43 -9.74
C ASN A 383 -8.45 -40.49 -10.32
N SER A 384 -8.80 -39.24 -10.63
CA SER A 384 -7.88 -38.23 -11.11
C SER A 384 -7.36 -37.34 -9.98
N ARG A 385 -6.24 -36.71 -10.23
CA ARG A 385 -5.70 -35.65 -9.41
C ARG A 385 -6.06 -34.33 -10.04
N SER A 386 -6.61 -33.40 -9.25
CA SER A 386 -6.88 -32.05 -9.73
C SER A 386 -6.07 -31.01 -8.94
N ALA A 387 -5.73 -29.91 -9.62
CA ALA A 387 -5.15 -28.73 -9.01
C ALA A 387 -5.94 -27.50 -9.47
N THR A 388 -6.60 -26.86 -8.54
CA THR A 388 -7.54 -25.78 -8.78
C THR A 388 -7.02 -24.48 -8.19
N PHE A 389 -7.04 -23.41 -8.98
CA PHE A 389 -6.86 -22.04 -8.48
C PHE A 389 -8.21 -21.34 -8.48
N TYR A 390 -8.64 -20.91 -7.30
CA TYR A 390 -9.85 -20.14 -7.09
C TYR A 390 -9.54 -18.74 -6.58
N ASN A 391 -9.94 -17.71 -7.32
CA ASN A 391 -9.86 -16.31 -6.89
C ASN A 391 -11.24 -15.79 -6.56
N THR A 392 -11.44 -15.39 -5.30
CA THR A 392 -12.73 -14.87 -4.79
C THR A 392 -12.67 -13.39 -4.47
N LEU A 393 -13.79 -12.65 -4.62
CA LEU A 393 -13.86 -11.21 -4.61
C LEU A 393 -14.91 -10.59 -3.66
N PRO A 394 -15.66 -11.32 -2.80
CA PRO A 394 -16.76 -10.73 -2.03
C PRO A 394 -16.31 -9.64 -1.05
N LEU A 395 -15.05 -9.69 -0.61
CA LEU A 395 -14.48 -8.76 0.36
C LEU A 395 -13.84 -7.52 -0.27
N HIS A 396 -13.77 -7.45 -1.59
CA HIS A 396 -13.13 -6.31 -2.27
C HIS A 396 -13.86 -4.99 -1.94
N ASP A 397 -13.07 -3.92 -1.76
CA ASP A 397 -13.63 -2.59 -1.49
C ASP A 397 -14.44 -2.08 -2.69
N GLY A 398 -15.47 -1.27 -2.41
CA GLY A 398 -16.38 -0.77 -3.44
C GLY A 398 -17.46 -1.75 -3.89
N ASN A 399 -17.42 -3.01 -3.46
CA ASN A 399 -18.51 -3.95 -3.74
C ASN A 399 -19.82 -3.46 -3.10
N HIS A 400 -20.92 -3.56 -3.87
CA HIS A 400 -22.24 -3.10 -3.45
C HIS A 400 -23.33 -4.06 -3.90
N TYR A 401 -24.49 -4.03 -3.26
CA TYR A 401 -25.62 -4.86 -3.66
C TYR A 401 -26.23 -4.37 -4.98
N PRO A 402 -26.76 -5.25 -5.83
CA PRO A 402 -27.46 -4.84 -7.04
C PRO A 402 -28.56 -3.82 -6.75
N GLY A 403 -28.57 -2.73 -7.50
CA GLY A 403 -29.53 -1.61 -7.30
C GLY A 403 -29.19 -0.64 -6.16
N VAL A 404 -28.08 -0.83 -5.46
CA VAL A 404 -27.61 0.06 -4.39
C VAL A 404 -26.24 0.63 -4.78
N SER A 405 -26.08 1.95 -4.81
CA SER A 405 -24.79 2.58 -5.15
C SER A 405 -23.80 2.64 -3.98
N LYS A 406 -24.27 2.52 -2.75
CA LYS A 406 -23.44 2.56 -1.56
C LYS A 406 -22.69 1.23 -1.38
N THR A 407 -21.39 1.31 -1.10
CA THR A 407 -20.57 0.15 -0.74
C THR A 407 -21.21 -0.65 0.39
N ALA A 408 -21.31 -1.95 0.22
CA ALA A 408 -21.85 -2.86 1.21
C ALA A 408 -20.90 -2.98 2.42
N ASP A 409 -21.46 -3.13 3.61
CA ASP A 409 -20.71 -3.23 4.85
C ASP A 409 -19.71 -4.39 4.81
N TYR A 410 -18.44 -4.11 5.13
CA TYR A 410 -17.37 -5.11 5.05
C TYR A 410 -17.58 -6.24 6.06
N LYS A 411 -17.95 -5.92 7.31
CA LYS A 411 -18.15 -6.92 8.36
C LYS A 411 -19.25 -7.91 7.98
N ALA A 412 -20.36 -7.41 7.45
CA ALA A 412 -21.48 -8.27 7.03
C ALA A 412 -21.06 -9.20 5.88
N ARG A 413 -20.28 -8.69 4.92
CA ARG A 413 -19.76 -9.50 3.80
C ARG A 413 -18.74 -10.55 4.27
N ALA A 414 -17.85 -10.16 5.19
CA ALA A 414 -16.86 -11.06 5.77
C ALA A 414 -17.52 -12.19 6.58
N GLN A 415 -18.52 -11.86 7.40
CA GLN A 415 -19.29 -12.87 8.15
C GLN A 415 -19.93 -13.87 7.19
N LYS A 416 -20.68 -13.37 6.19
CA LYS A 416 -21.34 -14.24 5.19
C LYS A 416 -20.33 -15.15 4.47
N PHE A 417 -19.22 -14.61 4.03
CA PHE A 417 -18.19 -15.35 3.31
C PHE A 417 -17.57 -16.46 4.19
N PHE A 418 -17.32 -16.17 5.47
CA PHE A 418 -16.80 -17.14 6.41
C PHE A 418 -17.81 -18.24 6.71
N ASP A 419 -19.09 -17.88 6.88
CA ASP A 419 -20.19 -18.85 7.05
C ASP A 419 -20.31 -19.79 5.83
N GLU A 420 -20.18 -19.26 4.62
CA GLU A 420 -20.20 -20.02 3.37
C GLU A 420 -19.04 -20.99 3.24
N LEU A 421 -17.82 -20.55 3.57
CA LEU A 421 -16.65 -21.43 3.59
C LEU A 421 -16.75 -22.51 4.67
N ASP A 422 -17.23 -22.15 5.87
CA ASP A 422 -17.43 -23.10 6.96
C ASP A 422 -18.43 -24.20 6.60
N ALA A 423 -19.56 -23.81 6.00
CA ALA A 423 -20.54 -24.75 5.48
C ALA A 423 -19.95 -25.66 4.38
N PHE A 424 -19.23 -25.09 3.43
CA PHE A 424 -18.59 -25.86 2.37
C PHE A 424 -17.58 -26.87 2.90
N PHE A 425 -16.68 -26.48 3.83
CA PHE A 425 -15.72 -27.41 4.42
C PHE A 425 -16.33 -28.42 5.38
N THR A 426 -17.53 -28.16 5.88
CA THR A 426 -18.27 -29.13 6.71
C THR A 426 -18.89 -30.25 5.83
N GLU A 427 -19.23 -29.94 4.58
CA GLU A 427 -19.81 -30.88 3.63
C GLU A 427 -18.76 -31.73 2.89
N LEU A 428 -17.49 -31.30 2.83
CA LEU A 428 -16.36 -32.02 2.25
C LEU A 428 -15.91 -33.20 3.11
#